data_8bad7f464efec1b6ebd222a80d2233e5
#
_entry.id   8bad7f464efec1b6ebd222a80d2233e5
#
_cell.length_a   1.000
_cell.length_b   1.000
_cell.length_c   1.000
_cell.angle_alpha   90.00
_cell.angle_beta   90.00
_cell.angle_gamma   90.00
#
_symmetry.space_group_name_H-M   'P 1'
#
loop_
_entity.id
_entity.type
_entity.pdbx_description
1 polymer ?
#
loop_
_entity_poly.entity_id
_entity_poly.type
_entity_poly.pdbx_seq_one_letter_code
_entity_poly.pdbx_strand_id
1 'polypeptide(L)'
;MPINPLYLFPNLFTASSIFLGMMSIFYASSYQFVMACWLVVASLILDGLDGRVARLTNTTSKFGIEFDSLADVVAFGVAPSLITYFYVGYNFGRIGMAVSALFVIFGAIRLARFNISTNTSDPYSFIGIPIPAAAVLVVLCVLLDNKYHFLEENTEKLFLGFIVLLGVLMVSNIRYPNFKKVKWNLKLFILVLIFLSLVFVRPLETLSVFMGLYLIYGIIRWLFLMVKIIFNKNKSA
;
A
#
# COMPACT_ATOMS: atom_id res chain seq x y z
N MET A 1 -14.45 20.76 26.38
CA MET A 1 -12.98 20.56 26.52
C MET A 1 -12.31 21.52 25.56
N PRO A 2 -11.32 22.33 25.95
CA PRO A 2 -10.57 23.16 25.01
C PRO A 2 -9.81 22.23 24.05
N ILE A 3 -10.10 22.38 22.79
CA ILE A 3 -9.37 21.65 21.71
C ILE A 3 -7.99 22.26 21.66
N ASN A 4 -6.97 21.52 22.10
CA ASN A 4 -5.58 21.97 21.94
C ASN A 4 -5.28 22.03 20.43
N PRO A 5 -4.97 23.21 19.86
CA PRO A 5 -4.77 23.38 18.43
C PRO A 5 -3.63 22.50 17.86
N LEU A 6 -2.72 22.01 18.70
CA LEU A 6 -1.66 21.10 18.28
C LEU A 6 -2.18 19.74 17.73
N TYR A 7 -3.37 19.27 18.18
CA TYR A 7 -4.00 18.07 17.62
C TYR A 7 -4.55 18.29 16.21
N LEU A 8 -4.73 19.54 15.80
CA LEU A 8 -5.24 19.86 14.46
C LEU A 8 -4.22 19.54 13.36
N PHE A 9 -2.93 19.76 13.64
CA PHE A 9 -1.88 19.60 12.63
C PHE A 9 -1.79 18.18 12.04
N PRO A 10 -1.67 17.08 12.82
CA PRO A 10 -1.67 15.75 12.25
C PRO A 10 -2.95 15.44 11.45
N ASN A 11 -4.11 15.79 12.01
CA ASN A 11 -5.40 15.54 11.37
C ASN A 11 -5.57 16.32 10.05
N LEU A 12 -4.88 17.45 9.88
CA LEU A 12 -4.89 18.21 8.63
C LEU A 12 -4.15 17.44 7.53
N PHE A 13 -3.02 16.79 7.83
CA PHE A 13 -2.31 15.93 6.87
C PHE A 13 -3.17 14.74 6.46
N THR A 14 -3.82 14.08 7.44
CA THR A 14 -4.76 12.98 7.20
C THR A 14 -5.94 13.43 6.34
N ALA A 15 -6.55 14.59 6.63
CA ALA A 15 -7.62 15.17 5.81
C ALA A 15 -7.13 15.50 4.38
N SER A 16 -5.89 16.01 4.25
CA SER A 16 -5.28 16.28 2.95
C SER A 16 -5.01 15.00 2.16
N SER A 17 -4.67 13.89 2.82
CA SER A 17 -4.55 12.58 2.20
C SER A 17 -5.89 12.13 1.59
N ILE A 18 -7.00 12.25 2.34
CA ILE A 18 -8.34 11.98 1.82
C ILE A 18 -8.65 12.87 0.60
N PHE A 19 -8.36 14.17 0.70
CA PHE A 19 -8.61 15.12 -0.38
C PHE A 19 -7.86 14.71 -1.66
N LEU A 20 -6.57 14.37 -1.57
CA LEU A 20 -5.79 13.89 -2.72
C LEU A 20 -6.32 12.57 -3.26
N GLY A 21 -6.76 11.64 -2.40
CA GLY A 21 -7.42 10.40 -2.80
C GLY A 21 -8.70 10.66 -3.60
N MET A 22 -9.54 11.57 -3.14
CA MET A 22 -10.75 11.99 -3.87
C MET A 22 -10.42 12.67 -5.19
N MET A 23 -9.43 13.57 -5.23
CA MET A 23 -8.96 14.18 -6.48
C MET A 23 -8.44 13.14 -7.46
N SER A 24 -7.72 12.13 -6.98
CA SER A 24 -7.27 11.00 -7.79
C SER A 24 -8.44 10.29 -8.47
N ILE A 25 -9.55 10.05 -7.75
CA ILE A 25 -10.76 9.44 -8.31
C ILE A 25 -11.36 10.29 -9.43
N PHE A 26 -11.47 11.62 -9.23
CA PHE A 26 -11.98 12.53 -10.26
C PHE A 26 -11.10 12.54 -11.52
N TYR A 27 -9.77 12.54 -11.37
CA TYR A 27 -8.86 12.45 -12.51
C TYR A 27 -8.95 11.08 -13.21
N ALA A 28 -9.08 9.99 -12.45
CA ALA A 28 -9.26 8.65 -13.01
C ALA A 28 -10.57 8.54 -13.83
N SER A 29 -11.68 9.08 -13.32
CA SER A 29 -12.97 9.12 -14.04
C SER A 29 -12.92 9.97 -15.31
N SER A 30 -11.98 10.92 -15.39
CA SER A 30 -11.71 11.73 -16.58
C SER A 30 -10.61 11.14 -17.48
N TYR A 31 -10.23 9.87 -17.26
CA TYR A 31 -9.18 9.14 -18.00
C TYR A 31 -7.78 9.78 -17.92
N GLN A 32 -7.53 10.63 -16.92
CA GLN A 32 -6.22 11.24 -16.66
C GLN A 32 -5.42 10.37 -15.66
N PHE A 33 -5.12 9.14 -16.05
CA PHE A 33 -4.56 8.12 -15.16
C PHE A 33 -3.19 8.46 -14.57
N VAL A 34 -2.32 9.13 -15.33
CA VAL A 34 -1.00 9.54 -14.84
C VAL A 34 -1.14 10.51 -13.67
N MET A 35 -2.02 11.51 -13.78
CA MET A 35 -2.28 12.46 -12.70
C MET A 35 -2.94 11.77 -11.50
N ALA A 36 -3.92 10.91 -11.75
CA ALA A 36 -4.57 10.11 -10.71
C ALA A 36 -3.56 9.30 -9.88
N CYS A 37 -2.63 8.60 -10.54
CA CYS A 37 -1.59 7.81 -9.90
C CYS A 37 -0.64 8.68 -9.05
N TRP A 38 -0.20 9.83 -9.57
CA TRP A 38 0.67 10.74 -8.82
C TRP A 38 -0.02 11.34 -7.60
N LEU A 39 -1.33 11.56 -7.64
CA LEU A 39 -2.10 12.02 -6.49
C LEU A 39 -2.17 10.95 -5.38
N VAL A 40 -2.27 9.67 -5.73
CA VAL A 40 -2.15 8.57 -4.74
C VAL A 40 -0.75 8.56 -4.12
N VAL A 41 0.31 8.75 -4.92
CA VAL A 41 1.68 8.83 -4.40
C VAL A 41 1.86 10.04 -3.49
N ALA A 42 1.31 11.20 -3.84
CA ALA A 42 1.33 12.40 -3.00
C ALA A 42 0.57 12.18 -1.68
N SER A 43 -0.59 11.52 -1.75
CA SER A 43 -1.36 11.11 -0.57
C SER A 43 -0.53 10.25 0.38
N LEU A 44 0.24 9.28 -0.14
CA LEU A 44 1.14 8.43 0.66
C LEU A 44 2.20 9.23 1.43
N ILE A 45 2.71 10.31 0.83
CA ILE A 45 3.69 11.20 1.49
C ILE A 45 3.03 11.92 2.67
N LEU A 46 1.81 12.46 2.47
CA LEU A 46 1.08 13.16 3.53
C LEU A 46 0.71 12.23 4.68
N ASP A 47 0.24 11.02 4.37
CA ASP A 47 -0.03 9.94 5.31
C ASP A 47 1.21 9.59 6.16
N GLY A 48 2.36 9.42 5.53
CA GLY A 48 3.61 9.18 6.26
C GLY A 48 4.06 10.35 7.15
N LEU A 49 3.61 11.57 6.85
CA LEU A 49 3.93 12.78 7.63
C LEU A 49 3.04 12.93 8.86
N ASP A 50 1.73 12.63 8.80
CA ASP A 50 0.80 12.82 9.90
C ASP A 50 1.20 12.00 11.13
N GLY A 51 1.49 10.71 10.96
CA GLY A 51 1.95 9.86 12.04
C GLY A 51 3.33 10.27 12.60
N ARG A 52 4.21 10.87 11.80
CA ARG A 52 5.48 11.43 12.29
C ARG A 52 5.25 12.71 13.09
N VAL A 53 4.44 13.62 12.56
CA VAL A 53 4.09 14.88 13.22
C VAL A 53 3.39 14.60 14.55
N ALA A 54 2.40 13.69 14.59
CA ALA A 54 1.71 13.30 15.80
C ALA A 54 2.65 12.78 16.91
N ARG A 55 3.66 11.99 16.54
CA ARG A 55 4.68 11.51 17.49
C ARG A 55 5.63 12.60 17.95
N LEU A 56 6.09 13.48 17.06
CA LEU A 56 7.01 14.57 17.39
C LEU A 56 6.35 15.63 18.29
N THR A 57 5.07 15.86 18.09
CA THR A 57 4.29 16.85 18.87
C THR A 57 3.61 16.26 20.12
N ASN A 58 3.76 14.93 20.36
CA ASN A 58 3.07 14.20 21.42
C ASN A 58 1.54 14.38 21.38
N THR A 59 0.95 14.46 20.19
CA THR A 59 -0.49 14.66 19.95
C THR A 59 -1.19 13.42 19.40
N THR A 60 -0.65 12.24 19.67
CA THR A 60 -1.32 10.99 19.31
C THR A 60 -2.64 10.85 20.04
N SER A 61 -3.74 10.57 19.32
CA SER A 61 -5.08 10.42 19.89
C SER A 61 -5.78 9.20 19.29
N LYS A 62 -6.74 8.64 20.03
CA LYS A 62 -7.61 7.56 19.50
C LYS A 62 -8.36 8.02 18.26
N PHE A 63 -8.87 9.25 18.26
CA PHE A 63 -9.54 9.84 17.10
C PHE A 63 -8.61 9.88 15.89
N GLY A 64 -7.36 10.34 16.07
CA GLY A 64 -6.38 10.41 14.98
C GLY A 64 -6.08 9.03 14.36
N ILE A 65 -5.96 7.97 15.16
CA ILE A 65 -5.73 6.61 14.69
C ILE A 65 -6.91 6.09 13.85
N GLU A 66 -8.14 6.30 14.30
CA GLU A 66 -9.33 5.87 13.55
C GLU A 66 -9.53 6.72 12.28
N PHE A 67 -9.26 8.03 12.36
CA PHE A 67 -9.36 8.93 11.22
C PHE A 67 -8.33 8.60 10.13
N ASP A 68 -7.10 8.28 10.53
CA ASP A 68 -6.02 7.77 9.67
C ASP A 68 -6.45 6.48 8.94
N SER A 69 -7.02 5.52 9.67
CA SER A 69 -7.53 4.29 9.06
C SER A 69 -8.66 4.53 8.05
N LEU A 70 -9.54 5.51 8.28
CA LEU A 70 -10.57 5.89 7.31
C LEU A 70 -9.96 6.58 6.07
N ALA A 71 -8.95 7.43 6.29
CA ALA A 71 -8.20 8.07 5.22
C ALA A 71 -7.49 7.04 4.33
N ASP A 72 -6.86 6.04 4.94
CA ASP A 72 -6.21 4.91 4.27
C ASP A 72 -7.19 4.16 3.34
N VAL A 73 -8.42 3.89 3.81
CA VAL A 73 -9.44 3.23 2.97
C VAL A 73 -9.76 4.06 1.74
N VAL A 74 -9.88 5.37 1.87
CA VAL A 74 -10.22 6.26 0.73
C VAL A 74 -9.02 6.39 -0.21
N ALA A 75 -7.86 6.76 0.31
CA ALA A 75 -6.70 7.12 -0.48
C ALA A 75 -5.96 5.90 -1.07
N PHE A 76 -5.92 4.77 -0.33
CA PHE A 76 -5.17 3.58 -0.72
C PHE A 76 -6.05 2.35 -0.98
N GLY A 77 -7.35 2.43 -0.65
CA GLY A 77 -8.34 1.42 -1.03
C GLY A 77 -9.14 1.87 -2.25
N VAL A 78 -9.98 2.90 -2.08
CA VAL A 78 -10.95 3.33 -3.09
C VAL A 78 -10.29 3.95 -4.32
N ALA A 79 -9.34 4.87 -4.14
CA ALA A 79 -8.71 5.55 -5.27
C ALA A 79 -7.97 4.58 -6.22
N PRO A 80 -7.05 3.69 -5.76
CA PRO A 80 -6.43 2.71 -6.65
C PRO A 80 -7.39 1.70 -7.25
N SER A 81 -8.45 1.34 -6.52
CA SER A 81 -9.52 0.46 -7.01
C SER A 81 -10.26 1.08 -8.19
N LEU A 82 -10.62 2.35 -8.11
CA LEU A 82 -11.30 3.07 -9.20
C LEU A 82 -10.34 3.40 -10.36
N ILE A 83 -9.05 3.68 -10.09
CA ILE A 83 -8.04 3.74 -11.15
C ILE A 83 -8.02 2.41 -11.92
N THR A 84 -7.94 1.27 -11.22
CA THR A 84 -7.98 -0.07 -11.84
C THR A 84 -9.24 -0.28 -12.67
N TYR A 85 -10.39 0.10 -12.13
CA TYR A 85 -11.68 -0.05 -12.81
C TYR A 85 -11.74 0.76 -14.09
N PHE A 86 -11.44 2.05 -14.04
CA PHE A 86 -11.49 2.91 -15.23
C PHE A 86 -10.38 2.61 -16.23
N TYR A 87 -9.22 2.11 -15.78
CA TYR A 87 -8.09 1.80 -16.65
C TYR A 87 -8.29 0.52 -17.45
N VAL A 88 -8.68 -0.57 -16.80
CA VAL A 88 -8.83 -1.92 -17.39
C VAL A 88 -10.18 -2.54 -17.06
N GLY A 89 -10.65 -2.40 -15.82
CA GLY A 89 -11.81 -3.13 -15.31
C GLY A 89 -13.10 -2.87 -16.09
N TYR A 90 -13.25 -1.68 -16.66
CA TYR A 90 -14.43 -1.32 -17.45
C TYR A 90 -14.65 -2.27 -18.64
N ASN A 91 -13.56 -2.72 -19.29
CA ASN A 91 -13.62 -3.65 -20.43
C ASN A 91 -14.18 -5.04 -20.03
N PHE A 92 -14.11 -5.41 -18.73
CA PHE A 92 -14.57 -6.69 -18.20
C PHE A 92 -15.94 -6.61 -17.49
N GLY A 93 -16.64 -5.48 -17.58
CA GLY A 93 -17.98 -5.28 -17.05
C GLY A 93 -18.09 -5.67 -15.56
N ARG A 94 -18.99 -6.63 -15.25
CA ARG A 94 -19.26 -7.06 -13.86
C ARG A 94 -18.04 -7.64 -13.14
N ILE A 95 -17.15 -8.32 -13.88
CA ILE A 95 -15.92 -8.90 -13.29
C ILE A 95 -14.98 -7.78 -12.84
N GLY A 96 -14.77 -6.77 -13.68
CA GLY A 96 -13.94 -5.62 -13.31
C GLY A 96 -14.48 -4.86 -12.11
N MET A 97 -15.82 -4.65 -12.03
CA MET A 97 -16.46 -4.06 -10.84
C MET A 97 -16.21 -4.91 -9.59
N ALA A 98 -16.38 -6.24 -9.68
CA ALA A 98 -16.18 -7.14 -8.55
C ALA A 98 -14.73 -7.14 -8.06
N VAL A 99 -13.74 -7.19 -8.96
CA VAL A 99 -12.32 -7.15 -8.62
C VAL A 99 -11.98 -5.84 -7.91
N SER A 100 -12.45 -4.72 -8.44
CA SER A 100 -12.24 -3.40 -7.84
C SER A 100 -12.86 -3.29 -6.45
N ALA A 101 -14.11 -3.77 -6.28
CA ALA A 101 -14.77 -3.79 -4.98
C ALA A 101 -14.05 -4.70 -3.97
N LEU A 102 -13.59 -5.89 -4.39
CA LEU A 102 -12.85 -6.82 -3.52
C LEU A 102 -11.54 -6.20 -3.02
N PHE A 103 -10.83 -5.41 -3.82
CA PHE A 103 -9.61 -4.74 -3.38
C PHE A 103 -9.88 -3.80 -2.19
N VAL A 104 -10.95 -3.00 -2.26
CA VAL A 104 -11.38 -2.11 -1.16
C VAL A 104 -11.77 -2.92 0.07
N ILE A 105 -12.58 -3.98 -0.10
CA ILE A 105 -13.07 -4.83 1.00
C ILE A 105 -11.88 -5.46 1.74
N PHE A 106 -10.93 -6.06 1.01
CA PHE A 106 -9.75 -6.67 1.62
C PHE A 106 -8.86 -5.63 2.32
N GLY A 107 -8.72 -4.44 1.76
CA GLY A 107 -8.02 -3.32 2.39
C GLY A 107 -8.67 -2.91 3.71
N ALA A 108 -10.00 -2.74 3.74
CA ALA A 108 -10.75 -2.41 4.94
C ALA A 108 -10.68 -3.51 6.01
N ILE A 109 -10.83 -4.79 5.64
CA ILE A 109 -10.68 -5.94 6.56
C ILE A 109 -9.26 -5.94 7.16
N ARG A 110 -8.24 -5.68 6.36
CA ARG A 110 -6.85 -5.62 6.82
C ARG A 110 -6.66 -4.52 7.86
N LEU A 111 -7.20 -3.31 7.63
CA LEU A 111 -7.09 -2.19 8.56
C LEU A 111 -7.83 -2.47 9.86
N ALA A 112 -9.06 -2.99 9.78
CA ALA A 112 -9.83 -3.39 10.96
C ALA A 112 -9.07 -4.43 11.80
N ARG A 113 -8.49 -5.47 11.15
CA ARG A 113 -7.67 -6.48 11.83
C ARG A 113 -6.42 -5.87 12.48
N PHE A 114 -5.77 -4.93 11.81
CA PHE A 114 -4.59 -4.25 12.34
C PHE A 114 -4.94 -3.45 13.60
N ASN A 115 -6.02 -2.67 13.61
CA ASN A 115 -6.44 -1.85 14.74
C ASN A 115 -6.75 -2.69 15.99
N ILE A 116 -7.35 -3.89 15.81
CA ILE A 116 -7.64 -4.80 16.93
C ILE A 116 -6.34 -5.46 17.45
N SER A 117 -5.38 -5.76 16.58
CA SER A 117 -4.17 -6.55 16.92
C SER A 117 -3.00 -5.73 17.44
N THR A 118 -3.07 -4.41 17.49
CA THR A 118 -1.96 -3.53 17.91
C THR A 118 -1.42 -3.78 19.31
N ASN A 119 -2.23 -4.33 20.21
CA ASN A 119 -1.83 -4.66 21.60
C ASN A 119 -1.10 -6.01 21.75
N THR A 120 -1.10 -6.87 20.73
CA THR A 120 -0.58 -8.25 20.83
C THR A 120 0.42 -8.63 19.73
N SER A 121 0.68 -7.74 18.77
CA SER A 121 1.49 -8.04 17.59
C SER A 121 3.00 -7.88 17.84
N ASP A 122 3.77 -8.79 17.25
CA ASP A 122 5.23 -8.74 17.18
C ASP A 122 5.68 -7.42 16.51
N PRO A 123 6.49 -6.57 17.20
CA PRO A 123 6.90 -5.27 16.67
C PRO A 123 7.79 -5.35 15.42
N TYR A 124 8.21 -6.55 15.01
CA TYR A 124 9.16 -6.76 13.91
C TYR A 124 8.52 -7.15 12.57
N SER A 125 7.21 -7.45 12.53
CA SER A 125 6.56 -7.91 11.30
C SER A 125 5.14 -7.37 11.15
N PHE A 126 4.77 -7.02 9.91
CA PHE A 126 3.38 -6.77 9.54
C PHE A 126 2.72 -8.08 9.11
N ILE A 127 1.49 -8.31 9.56
CA ILE A 127 0.66 -9.43 9.10
C ILE A 127 -0.12 -8.95 7.86
N GLY A 128 0.13 -9.57 6.73
CA GLY A 128 -0.38 -9.16 5.42
C GLY A 128 0.35 -7.95 4.83
N ILE A 129 0.20 -7.74 3.52
CA ILE A 129 0.75 -6.55 2.86
C ILE A 129 0.02 -5.28 3.35
N PRO A 130 0.73 -4.18 3.67
CA PRO A 130 0.08 -2.92 4.03
C PRO A 130 -0.76 -2.37 2.87
N ILE A 131 -1.94 -1.76 3.16
CA ILE A 131 -2.80 -1.19 2.13
C ILE A 131 -2.09 -0.10 1.31
N PRO A 132 -1.24 0.80 1.89
CA PRO A 132 -0.48 1.74 1.09
C PRO A 132 0.51 1.05 0.13
N ALA A 133 1.14 -0.07 0.56
CA ALA A 133 2.06 -0.81 -0.30
C ALA A 133 1.34 -1.49 -1.47
N ALA A 134 0.15 -2.04 -1.24
CA ALA A 134 -0.70 -2.59 -2.30
C ALA A 134 -1.13 -1.50 -3.28
N ALA A 135 -1.56 -0.32 -2.78
CA ALA A 135 -1.92 0.83 -3.59
C ALA A 135 -0.76 1.29 -4.50
N VAL A 136 0.45 1.40 -3.93
CA VAL A 136 1.66 1.77 -4.69
C VAL A 136 1.94 0.76 -5.81
N LEU A 137 1.81 -0.54 -5.55
CA LEU A 137 1.99 -1.56 -6.59
C LEU A 137 0.99 -1.40 -7.74
N VAL A 138 -0.28 -1.10 -7.43
CA VAL A 138 -1.31 -0.83 -8.45
C VAL A 138 -0.95 0.38 -9.28
N VAL A 139 -0.67 1.53 -8.66
CA VAL A 139 -0.38 2.77 -9.40
C VAL A 139 0.92 2.69 -10.19
N LEU A 140 1.94 2.00 -9.68
CA LEU A 140 3.18 1.76 -10.42
C LEU A 140 2.96 0.89 -11.66
N CYS A 141 2.11 -0.14 -11.59
CA CYS A 141 1.75 -0.94 -12.76
C CYS A 141 1.06 -0.07 -13.82
N VAL A 142 0.10 0.78 -13.45
CA VAL A 142 -0.59 1.69 -14.38
C VAL A 142 0.38 2.70 -14.99
N LEU A 143 1.28 3.29 -14.19
CA LEU A 143 2.28 4.23 -14.70
C LEU A 143 3.31 3.56 -15.62
N LEU A 144 3.73 2.31 -15.31
CA LEU A 144 4.61 1.55 -16.19
C LEU A 144 3.93 1.24 -17.52
N ASP A 145 2.65 0.82 -17.48
CA ASP A 145 1.92 0.55 -18.70
C ASP A 145 1.72 1.80 -19.55
N ASN A 146 1.40 2.92 -18.93
CA ASN A 146 1.30 4.20 -19.64
C ASN A 146 2.62 4.59 -20.36
N LYS A 147 3.76 4.13 -19.83
CA LYS A 147 5.09 4.40 -20.42
C LYS A 147 5.51 3.36 -21.47
N TYR A 148 5.21 2.09 -21.23
CA TYR A 148 5.75 0.97 -22.02
C TYR A 148 4.69 0.21 -22.82
N HIS A 149 3.39 0.48 -22.60
CA HIS A 149 2.25 -0.11 -23.31
C HIS A 149 2.29 -1.64 -23.36
N PHE A 150 2.47 -2.29 -22.19
CA PHE A 150 2.55 -3.75 -22.08
C PHE A 150 1.21 -4.42 -21.77
N LEU A 151 0.18 -3.66 -21.37
CA LEU A 151 -1.17 -4.19 -21.16
C LEU A 151 -1.90 -4.27 -22.50
N GLU A 152 -1.85 -5.44 -23.12
CA GLU A 152 -2.65 -5.83 -24.25
C GLU A 152 -3.84 -6.68 -23.78
N GLU A 153 -4.78 -7.03 -24.66
CA GLU A 153 -6.01 -7.76 -24.33
C GLU A 153 -5.82 -9.00 -23.45
N ASN A 154 -4.74 -9.76 -23.64
CA ASN A 154 -4.42 -10.94 -22.82
C ASN A 154 -3.78 -10.59 -21.47
N THR A 155 -2.96 -9.53 -21.42
CA THR A 155 -2.26 -9.09 -20.20
C THR A 155 -3.15 -8.27 -19.28
N GLU A 156 -4.22 -7.65 -19.78
CA GLU A 156 -5.27 -7.02 -18.97
C GLU A 156 -5.89 -8.01 -17.97
N LYS A 157 -6.15 -9.25 -18.37
CA LYS A 157 -6.66 -10.31 -17.48
C LYS A 157 -5.67 -10.65 -16.37
N LEU A 158 -4.38 -10.69 -16.71
CA LEU A 158 -3.31 -10.91 -15.73
C LEU A 158 -3.22 -9.76 -14.74
N PHE A 159 -3.41 -8.51 -15.20
CA PHE A 159 -3.45 -7.35 -14.33
C PHE A 159 -4.62 -7.42 -13.34
N LEU A 160 -5.82 -7.77 -13.77
CA LEU A 160 -6.97 -8.00 -12.86
C LEU A 160 -6.68 -9.13 -11.87
N GLY A 161 -6.09 -10.24 -12.34
CA GLY A 161 -5.62 -11.33 -11.47
C GLY A 161 -4.60 -10.86 -10.43
N PHE A 162 -3.69 -9.98 -10.80
CA PHE A 162 -2.73 -9.36 -9.89
C PHE A 162 -3.40 -8.50 -8.82
N ILE A 163 -4.45 -7.73 -9.15
CA ILE A 163 -5.23 -6.96 -8.19
C ILE A 163 -5.91 -7.86 -7.17
N VAL A 164 -6.51 -8.98 -7.62
CA VAL A 164 -7.09 -9.99 -6.71
C VAL A 164 -6.01 -10.59 -5.81
N LEU A 165 -4.84 -10.92 -6.35
CA LEU A 165 -3.71 -11.43 -5.58
C LEU A 165 -3.28 -10.45 -4.49
N LEU A 166 -3.13 -9.16 -4.81
CA LEU A 166 -2.83 -8.12 -3.82
C LEU A 166 -3.88 -8.05 -2.72
N GLY A 167 -5.17 -8.14 -3.07
CA GLY A 167 -6.28 -8.19 -2.12
C GLY A 167 -6.15 -9.37 -1.16
N VAL A 168 -5.93 -10.57 -1.67
CA VAL A 168 -5.72 -11.78 -0.86
C VAL A 168 -4.48 -11.64 0.03
N LEU A 169 -3.39 -11.08 -0.48
CA LEU A 169 -2.16 -10.86 0.28
C LEU A 169 -2.36 -9.85 1.43
N MET A 170 -3.24 -8.85 1.29
CA MET A 170 -3.59 -7.93 2.37
C MET A 170 -4.21 -8.65 3.58
N VAL A 171 -5.09 -9.62 3.33
CA VAL A 171 -5.79 -10.38 4.38
C VAL A 171 -5.00 -11.61 4.84
N SER A 172 -3.96 -12.02 4.11
CA SER A 172 -3.14 -13.19 4.42
C SER A 172 -2.41 -13.06 5.76
N ASN A 173 -1.99 -14.20 6.32
CA ASN A 173 -1.11 -14.24 7.52
C ASN A 173 0.38 -14.19 7.17
N ILE A 174 0.73 -13.75 5.98
CA ILE A 174 2.12 -13.58 5.55
C ILE A 174 2.76 -12.45 6.35
N ARG A 175 3.93 -12.72 6.93
CA ARG A 175 4.67 -11.73 7.71
C ARG A 175 5.66 -10.98 6.83
N TYR A 176 5.38 -9.70 6.58
CA TYR A 176 6.26 -8.79 5.86
C TYR A 176 7.27 -8.11 6.80
N PRO A 177 8.50 -7.81 6.35
CA PRO A 177 9.50 -7.16 7.17
C PRO A 177 9.10 -5.72 7.50
N ASN A 178 9.38 -5.32 8.75
CA ASN A 178 9.22 -3.95 9.21
C ASN A 178 10.61 -3.29 9.28
N PHE A 179 10.85 -2.26 8.49
CA PHE A 179 12.13 -1.56 8.41
C PHE A 179 12.39 -0.57 9.56
N LYS A 180 11.49 -0.45 10.55
CA LYS A 180 11.58 0.55 11.63
C LYS A 180 12.84 0.42 12.54
N LYS A 181 13.50 -0.74 12.56
CA LYS A 181 14.65 -1.02 13.46
C LYS A 181 15.94 -1.39 12.73
N VAL A 182 16.12 -0.89 11.53
CA VAL A 182 17.36 -1.12 10.78
C VAL A 182 18.51 -0.34 11.43
N LYS A 183 19.57 -1.02 11.86
CA LYS A 183 20.77 -0.36 12.39
C LYS A 183 21.53 0.33 11.24
N TRP A 184 21.74 1.63 11.37
CA TRP A 184 22.52 2.41 10.42
C TRP A 184 24.00 1.99 10.50
N ASN A 185 24.55 1.57 9.37
CA ASN A 185 25.97 1.34 9.18
C ASN A 185 26.41 1.93 7.81
N LEU A 186 27.72 2.07 7.60
CA LEU A 186 28.25 2.64 6.36
C LEU A 186 27.76 1.91 5.10
N LYS A 187 27.63 0.58 5.15
CA LYS A 187 27.14 -0.23 4.03
C LYS A 187 25.71 0.12 3.66
N LEU A 188 24.86 0.25 4.69
CA LEU A 188 23.46 0.65 4.49
C LEU A 188 23.36 2.07 3.95
N PHE A 189 24.17 2.99 4.45
CA PHE A 189 24.22 4.38 3.96
C PHE A 189 24.57 4.43 2.46
N ILE A 190 25.62 3.70 2.04
CA ILE A 190 26.00 3.62 0.61
C ILE A 190 24.86 3.01 -0.22
N LEU A 191 24.20 1.94 0.27
CA LEU A 191 23.09 1.30 -0.43
C LEU A 191 21.91 2.27 -0.60
N VAL A 192 21.59 3.07 0.42
CA VAL A 192 20.55 4.11 0.35
C VAL A 192 20.93 5.20 -0.65
N LEU A 193 22.20 5.63 -0.70
CA LEU A 193 22.66 6.61 -1.69
C LEU A 193 22.54 6.07 -3.12
N ILE A 194 22.92 4.81 -3.36
CA ILE A 194 22.77 4.16 -4.67
C ILE A 194 21.29 4.10 -5.03
N PHE A 195 20.42 3.68 -4.11
CA PHE A 195 18.98 3.61 -4.33
C PHE A 195 18.40 4.99 -4.68
N LEU A 196 18.75 6.04 -3.93
CA LEU A 196 18.31 7.41 -4.21
C LEU A 196 18.83 7.93 -5.57
N SER A 197 20.06 7.58 -5.94
CA SER A 197 20.60 7.90 -7.26
C SER A 197 19.81 7.22 -8.38
N LEU A 198 19.49 5.94 -8.22
CA LEU A 198 18.66 5.20 -9.18
C LEU A 198 17.23 5.76 -9.27
N VAL A 199 16.63 6.12 -8.13
CA VAL A 199 15.31 6.79 -8.08
C VAL A 199 15.37 8.14 -8.80
N PHE A 200 16.45 8.89 -8.67
CA PHE A 200 16.61 10.16 -9.37
C PHE A 200 16.70 10.00 -10.89
N VAL A 201 17.43 8.98 -11.36
CA VAL A 201 17.63 8.72 -12.81
C VAL A 201 16.42 8.07 -13.46
N ARG A 202 15.82 7.06 -12.79
CA ARG A 202 14.67 6.27 -13.28
C ARG A 202 13.68 5.97 -12.15
N PRO A 203 12.88 6.96 -11.71
CA PRO A 203 12.05 6.83 -10.52
C PRO A 203 11.04 5.69 -10.63
N LEU A 204 10.37 5.59 -11.76
CA LEU A 204 9.29 4.64 -11.96
C LEU A 204 9.79 3.18 -11.95
N GLU A 205 10.83 2.90 -12.71
CA GLU A 205 11.41 1.55 -12.83
C GLU A 205 12.03 1.10 -11.51
N THR A 206 12.78 2.00 -10.85
CA THR A 206 13.45 1.69 -9.59
C THR A 206 12.45 1.39 -8.48
N LEU A 207 11.40 2.22 -8.35
CA LEU A 207 10.35 2.00 -7.36
C LEU A 207 9.57 0.70 -7.66
N SER A 208 9.30 0.42 -8.93
CA SER A 208 8.58 -0.79 -9.34
C SER A 208 9.37 -2.06 -9.05
N VAL A 209 10.67 -2.07 -9.35
CA VAL A 209 11.56 -3.20 -9.02
C VAL A 209 11.64 -3.38 -7.51
N PHE A 210 11.82 -2.30 -6.75
CA PHE A 210 11.90 -2.37 -5.30
C PHE A 210 10.61 -2.91 -4.65
N MET A 211 9.46 -2.42 -5.10
CA MET A 211 8.16 -2.88 -4.60
C MET A 211 7.85 -4.32 -5.03
N GLY A 212 8.24 -4.71 -6.24
CA GLY A 212 8.15 -6.09 -6.71
C GLY A 212 9.01 -7.05 -5.87
N LEU A 213 10.26 -6.68 -5.57
CA LEU A 213 11.14 -7.45 -4.68
C LEU A 213 10.57 -7.56 -3.27
N TYR A 214 9.96 -6.49 -2.73
CA TYR A 214 9.30 -6.52 -1.45
C TYR A 214 8.15 -7.53 -1.42
N LEU A 215 7.31 -7.54 -2.45
CA LEU A 215 6.20 -8.48 -2.60
C LEU A 215 6.70 -9.94 -2.69
N ILE A 216 7.68 -10.21 -3.55
CA ILE A 216 8.28 -11.53 -3.77
C ILE A 216 8.93 -12.05 -2.48
N TYR A 217 9.69 -11.21 -1.78
CA TYR A 217 10.31 -11.57 -0.50
C TYR A 217 9.28 -12.04 0.52
N GLY A 218 8.15 -11.36 0.65
CA GLY A 218 7.08 -11.75 1.55
C GLY A 218 6.52 -13.14 1.22
N ILE A 219 6.28 -13.42 -0.06
CA ILE A 219 5.75 -14.70 -0.55
C ILE A 219 6.77 -15.82 -0.30
N ILE A 220 8.04 -15.63 -0.68
CA ILE A 220 9.11 -16.63 -0.49
C ILE A 220 9.29 -16.95 0.99
N ARG A 221 9.33 -15.94 1.85
CA ARG A 221 9.45 -16.13 3.30
C ARG A 221 8.29 -16.96 3.86
N TRP A 222 7.07 -16.68 3.40
CA TRP A 222 5.89 -17.44 3.83
C TRP A 222 5.97 -18.90 3.40
N LEU A 223 6.31 -19.17 2.14
CA LEU A 223 6.49 -20.53 1.63
C LEU A 223 7.55 -21.30 2.44
N PHE A 224 8.68 -20.66 2.72
CA PHE A 224 9.75 -21.28 3.53
C PHE A 224 9.26 -21.64 4.95
N LEU A 225 8.49 -20.73 5.60
CA LEU A 225 7.94 -21.01 6.93
C LEU A 225 6.89 -22.13 6.91
N MET A 226 6.04 -22.17 5.89
CA MET A 226 5.04 -23.26 5.73
C MET A 226 5.72 -24.61 5.55
N VAL A 227 6.73 -24.70 4.68
CA VAL A 227 7.52 -25.93 4.49
C VAL A 227 8.15 -26.36 5.80
N LYS A 228 8.76 -25.44 6.56
CA LYS A 228 9.38 -25.74 7.85
C LYS A 228 8.38 -26.29 8.90
N ILE A 229 7.17 -25.73 8.95
CA ILE A 229 6.11 -26.21 9.85
C ILE A 229 5.68 -27.63 9.48
N ILE A 230 5.49 -27.91 8.19
CA ILE A 230 5.11 -29.25 7.70
C ILE A 230 6.18 -30.28 8.04
N PHE A 231 7.46 -29.96 7.78
CA PHE A 231 8.58 -30.85 8.11
C PHE A 231 8.72 -31.12 9.61
N ASN A 232 8.53 -30.11 10.46
CA ASN A 232 8.62 -30.31 11.91
C ASN A 232 7.44 -31.12 12.45
N LYS A 233 6.24 -31.00 11.88
CA LYS A 233 5.07 -31.80 12.27
C LYS A 233 5.26 -33.28 11.94
N ASN A 234 5.92 -33.60 10.81
CA ASN A 234 6.24 -34.97 10.42
C ASN A 234 7.38 -35.61 11.24
N LYS A 235 8.19 -34.81 11.96
CA LYS A 235 9.22 -35.33 12.87
C LYS A 235 8.72 -35.61 14.28
N SER A 236 7.57 -35.07 14.65
CA SER A 236 6.95 -35.24 15.98
C SER A 236 5.79 -36.26 15.99
N ALA A 237 5.47 -36.86 14.85
CA ALA A 237 4.57 -38.01 14.68
C ALA A 237 5.38 -39.28 14.43
#